data_e6be8fcfdcac8454739132ff869820ff
#
_entry.id   e6be8fcfdcac8454739132ff869820ff
#
_cell.length_a   1.000
_cell.length_b   1.000
_cell.length_c   1.000
_cell.angle_alpha   90.00
_cell.angle_beta   90.00
_cell.angle_gamma   90.00
#
_symmetry.space_group_name_H-M   'P 1'
#
loop_
_entity.id
_entity.type
_entity.pdbx_description
1 polymer ?
#
loop_
_entity_poly.entity_id
_entity_poly.type
_entity_poly.pdbx_seq_one_letter_code
_entity_poly.pdbx_strand_id
1 'polypeptide(L)'
;MWLYRLLVLNVLLSGLAGCASSERAETLYAQRCLGCHGAAGKGDGPMTASLPVSVPDFRDTVNYRSVIQIRKVIQDGKGIMPEYAPALSGAEIQDLVWMVRVLSQQDRTLEWWERFEPLVWAHCSVPWEYVLGYDQPVESEKPG
;
A
#
# COMPACT_ATOMS: atom_id res chain seq x y z
N MET A 1 29.11 -27.82 -16.77
CA MET A 1 28.38 -27.87 -15.46
C MET A 1 28.59 -26.63 -14.61
N TRP A 2 29.75 -26.04 -14.58
CA TRP A 2 30.01 -24.83 -13.73
C TRP A 2 29.33 -23.56 -14.26
N LEU A 3 29.36 -23.34 -15.55
CA LEU A 3 28.64 -22.20 -16.20
C LEU A 3 27.13 -22.21 -15.95
N TYR A 4 26.50 -23.39 -15.94
CA TYR A 4 25.08 -23.54 -15.64
C TYR A 4 24.76 -23.14 -14.18
N ARG A 5 25.63 -23.54 -13.23
CA ARG A 5 25.49 -23.16 -11.82
C ARG A 5 25.61 -21.65 -11.61
N LEU A 6 26.53 -20.99 -12.31
CA LEU A 6 26.70 -19.54 -12.27
C LEU A 6 25.50 -18.81 -12.89
N LEU A 7 24.91 -19.34 -13.96
CA LEU A 7 23.72 -18.78 -14.60
C LEU A 7 22.49 -18.89 -13.69
N VAL A 8 22.29 -20.05 -13.07
CA VAL A 8 21.19 -20.26 -12.11
C VAL A 8 21.35 -19.38 -10.88
N LEU A 9 22.58 -19.23 -10.37
CA LEU A 9 22.85 -18.36 -9.24
C LEU A 9 22.58 -16.88 -9.57
N ASN A 10 22.97 -16.42 -10.76
CA ASN A 10 22.67 -15.05 -11.21
C ASN A 10 21.16 -14.80 -11.38
N VAL A 11 20.42 -15.75 -11.93
CA VAL A 11 18.95 -15.64 -12.06
C VAL A 11 18.27 -15.62 -10.69
N LEU A 12 18.75 -16.41 -9.74
CA LEU A 12 18.24 -16.41 -8.36
C LEU A 12 18.58 -15.11 -7.62
N LEU A 13 19.78 -14.55 -7.81
CA LEU A 13 20.17 -13.28 -7.20
C LEU A 13 19.43 -12.08 -7.80
N SER A 14 19.18 -12.07 -9.10
CA SER A 14 18.43 -10.98 -9.74
C SER A 14 16.94 -11.00 -9.38
N GLY A 15 16.37 -12.14 -8.99
CA GLY A 15 15.00 -12.24 -8.50
C GLY A 15 14.76 -11.60 -7.12
N LEU A 16 15.83 -11.32 -6.36
CA LEU A 16 15.74 -10.72 -5.02
C LEU A 16 15.75 -9.17 -5.01
N ALA A 17 15.99 -8.55 -6.15
CA ALA A 17 16.22 -7.09 -6.23
C ALA A 17 14.95 -6.24 -6.42
N GLY A 18 13.75 -6.83 -6.45
CA GLY A 18 12.52 -6.14 -6.83
C GLY A 18 11.48 -5.92 -5.71
N CYS A 19 11.80 -6.28 -4.46
CA CYS A 19 10.83 -6.18 -3.38
C CYS A 19 10.78 -4.78 -2.77
N ALA A 20 9.58 -4.33 -2.40
CA ALA A 20 9.37 -3.10 -1.65
C ALA A 20 10.30 -3.08 -0.43
N SER A 21 11.12 -2.04 -0.29
CA SER A 21 11.91 -1.92 0.91
C SER A 21 11.02 -1.37 2.01
N SER A 22 10.89 -2.09 3.12
CA SER A 22 10.15 -1.61 4.30
C SER A 22 10.67 -0.24 4.74
N GLU A 23 11.97 -0.03 4.68
CA GLU A 23 12.62 1.24 5.02
C GLU A 23 12.16 2.40 4.12
N ARG A 24 12.02 2.17 2.80
CA ARG A 24 11.50 3.19 1.89
C ARG A 24 10.04 3.49 2.18
N ALA A 25 9.21 2.48 2.40
CA ALA A 25 7.80 2.64 2.73
C ALA A 25 7.61 3.43 4.04
N GLU A 26 8.38 3.10 5.08
CA GLU A 26 8.36 3.80 6.37
C GLU A 26 8.79 5.26 6.22
N THR A 27 9.85 5.52 5.47
CA THR A 27 10.34 6.89 5.20
C THR A 27 9.30 7.71 4.45
N LEU A 28 8.70 7.18 3.39
CA LEU A 28 7.64 7.85 2.62
C LEU A 28 6.42 8.13 3.47
N TYR A 29 6.00 7.14 4.27
CA TYR A 29 4.88 7.28 5.18
C TYR A 29 5.11 8.38 6.21
N ALA A 30 6.28 8.38 6.85
CA ALA A 30 6.66 9.39 7.84
C ALA A 30 6.64 10.81 7.26
N GLN A 31 7.12 10.97 6.02
CA GLN A 31 7.21 12.27 5.36
C GLN A 31 5.88 12.80 4.82
N ARG A 32 4.98 11.91 4.37
CA ARG A 32 3.82 12.29 3.56
C ARG A 32 2.48 11.97 4.19
N CYS A 33 2.41 10.98 5.07
CA CYS A 33 1.14 10.41 5.53
C CYS A 33 0.93 10.56 7.05
N LEU A 34 2.01 10.41 7.83
CA LEU A 34 1.98 10.38 9.30
C LEU A 34 1.28 11.60 9.89
N GLY A 35 1.48 12.78 9.32
CA GLY A 35 0.91 14.03 9.81
C GLY A 35 -0.61 14.00 9.98
N CYS A 36 -1.31 13.31 9.08
CA CYS A 36 -2.75 13.15 9.12
C CYS A 36 -3.17 11.77 9.64
N HIS A 37 -2.51 10.69 9.16
CA HIS A 37 -2.94 9.33 9.45
C HIS A 37 -2.44 8.79 10.79
N GLY A 38 -1.43 9.43 11.41
CA GLY A 38 -0.84 8.97 12.67
C GLY A 38 0.13 7.79 12.50
N ALA A 39 0.89 7.49 13.55
CA ALA A 39 1.92 6.46 13.50
C ALA A 39 1.38 5.05 13.30
N ALA A 40 0.16 4.77 13.77
CA ALA A 40 -0.52 3.50 13.65
C ALA A 40 -1.64 3.49 12.58
N GLY A 41 -1.74 4.56 11.78
CA GLY A 41 -2.79 4.68 10.76
C GLY A 41 -4.21 4.83 11.31
N LYS A 42 -4.35 5.31 12.55
CA LYS A 42 -5.65 5.48 13.24
C LYS A 42 -6.37 6.79 12.90
N GLY A 43 -5.79 7.61 12.04
CA GLY A 43 -6.34 8.93 11.73
C GLY A 43 -6.15 9.96 12.85
N ASP A 44 -5.21 9.70 13.74
CA ASP A 44 -4.88 10.50 14.94
C ASP A 44 -3.58 11.29 14.79
N GLY A 45 -3.18 11.58 13.58
CA GLY A 45 -1.96 12.35 13.30
C GLY A 45 -2.04 13.76 13.86
N PRO A 46 -0.87 14.40 14.14
CA PRO A 46 -0.82 15.73 14.79
C PRO A 46 -1.54 16.84 14.02
N MET A 47 -1.76 16.68 12.71
CA MET A 47 -2.47 17.66 11.89
C MET A 47 -4.00 17.53 11.97
N THR A 48 -4.53 16.43 12.48
CA THR A 48 -5.98 16.15 12.46
C THR A 48 -6.80 17.14 13.25
N ALA A 49 -6.25 17.70 14.33
CA ALA A 49 -6.92 18.72 15.12
C ALA A 49 -7.29 20.00 14.34
N SER A 50 -6.60 20.25 13.21
CA SER A 50 -6.82 21.42 12.35
C SER A 50 -7.66 21.11 11.13
N LEU A 51 -8.08 19.84 10.94
CA LEU A 51 -8.80 19.44 9.74
C LEU A 51 -10.32 19.59 9.93
N PRO A 52 -11.05 19.99 8.87
CA PRO A 52 -12.51 20.12 8.92
C PRO A 52 -13.25 18.78 8.88
N VAL A 53 -12.52 17.67 8.69
CA VAL A 53 -13.06 16.32 8.57
C VAL A 53 -12.19 15.33 9.33
N SER A 54 -12.78 14.22 9.78
CA SER A 54 -12.02 13.12 10.39
C SER A 54 -11.23 12.36 9.35
N VAL A 55 -10.02 11.95 9.71
CA VAL A 55 -9.19 11.04 8.92
C VAL A 55 -9.55 9.61 9.30
N PRO A 56 -9.89 8.73 8.34
CA PRO A 56 -10.31 7.37 8.66
C PRO A 56 -9.17 6.51 9.20
N ASP A 57 -9.51 5.57 10.09
CA ASP A 57 -8.63 4.50 10.53
C ASP A 57 -8.38 3.53 9.36
N PHE A 58 -7.14 3.11 9.15
CA PHE A 58 -6.80 2.15 8.11
C PHE A 58 -7.44 0.78 8.33
N ARG A 59 -7.68 0.38 9.57
CA ARG A 59 -8.40 -0.87 9.88
C ARG A 59 -9.80 -0.89 9.29
N ASP A 60 -10.50 0.22 9.39
CA ASP A 60 -11.81 0.34 8.77
C ASP A 60 -11.68 0.41 7.25
N THR A 61 -10.70 1.18 6.77
CA THR A 61 -10.47 1.37 5.33
C THR A 61 -10.26 0.04 4.59
N VAL A 62 -9.43 -0.86 5.10
CA VAL A 62 -9.14 -2.14 4.42
C VAL A 62 -10.31 -3.12 4.44
N ASN A 63 -11.31 -2.92 5.31
CA ASN A 63 -12.50 -3.77 5.36
C ASN A 63 -13.46 -3.52 4.19
N TYR A 64 -13.45 -2.33 3.59
CA TYR A 64 -14.37 -1.95 2.51
C TYR A 64 -13.69 -1.44 1.24
N ARG A 65 -12.34 -1.39 1.22
CA ARG A 65 -11.57 -0.98 0.03
C ARG A 65 -10.61 -2.06 -0.40
N SER A 66 -10.64 -2.38 -1.68
CA SER A 66 -9.63 -3.23 -2.30
C SER A 66 -8.27 -2.51 -2.36
N VAL A 67 -7.21 -3.28 -2.60
CA VAL A 67 -5.85 -2.76 -2.83
C VAL A 67 -5.84 -1.74 -3.98
N ILE A 68 -6.59 -2.01 -5.06
CA ILE A 68 -6.72 -1.10 -6.21
C ILE A 68 -7.34 0.23 -5.79
N GLN A 69 -8.40 0.18 -5.01
CA GLN A 69 -9.08 1.38 -4.52
C GLN A 69 -8.20 2.19 -3.56
N ILE A 70 -7.42 1.53 -2.70
CA ILE A 70 -6.44 2.19 -1.83
C ILE A 70 -5.37 2.88 -2.69
N ARG A 71 -4.81 2.15 -3.67
CA ARG A 71 -3.86 2.71 -4.64
C ARG A 71 -4.42 3.94 -5.33
N LYS A 72 -5.64 3.85 -5.86
CA LYS A 72 -6.29 4.96 -6.56
C LYS A 72 -6.48 6.18 -5.65
N VAL A 73 -6.87 5.99 -4.40
CA VAL A 73 -6.98 7.08 -3.42
C VAL A 73 -5.63 7.74 -3.15
N ILE A 74 -4.54 6.98 -3.08
CA ILE A 74 -3.20 7.54 -2.91
C ILE A 74 -2.78 8.30 -4.18
N GLN A 75 -3.04 7.75 -5.36
CA GLN A 75 -2.67 8.37 -6.63
C GLN A 75 -3.40 9.70 -6.86
N ASP A 76 -4.72 9.66 -6.77
CA ASP A 76 -5.60 10.73 -7.23
C ASP A 76 -6.01 11.69 -6.10
N GLY A 77 -5.72 11.32 -4.85
CA GLY A 77 -6.23 12.03 -3.68
C GLY A 77 -7.71 11.77 -3.43
N LYS A 78 -8.21 12.30 -2.32
CA LYS A 78 -9.65 12.28 -2.01
C LYS A 78 -10.01 13.36 -0.99
N GLY A 79 -10.86 14.29 -1.36
CA GLY A 79 -11.26 15.38 -0.47
C GLY A 79 -10.06 16.24 -0.09
N ILE A 80 -9.70 16.26 1.20
CA ILE A 80 -8.52 17.00 1.68
C ILE A 80 -7.21 16.24 1.50
N MET A 81 -7.24 14.95 1.20
CA MET A 81 -6.05 14.16 0.91
C MET A 81 -5.51 14.54 -0.46
N PRO A 82 -4.25 15.00 -0.56
CA PRO A 82 -3.67 15.40 -1.84
C PRO A 82 -3.42 14.19 -2.75
N GLU A 83 -3.30 14.48 -4.05
CA GLU A 83 -2.84 13.51 -5.03
C GLU A 83 -1.31 13.32 -4.93
N TYR A 84 -0.86 12.08 -5.07
CA TYR A 84 0.57 11.76 -5.01
C TYR A 84 1.14 11.25 -6.34
N ALA A 85 0.31 10.90 -7.34
CA ALA A 85 0.78 10.39 -8.63
C ALA A 85 1.82 11.29 -9.32
N PRO A 86 1.71 12.64 -9.29
CA PRO A 86 2.73 13.50 -9.91
C PRO A 86 4.08 13.51 -9.16
N ALA A 87 4.06 13.23 -7.85
CA ALA A 87 5.22 13.35 -6.98
C ALA A 87 5.90 12.02 -6.66
N LEU A 88 5.17 10.90 -6.79
CA LEU A 88 5.64 9.56 -6.44
C LEU A 88 5.53 8.63 -7.65
N SER A 89 6.54 7.79 -7.82
CA SER A 89 6.51 6.70 -8.79
C SER A 89 5.48 5.62 -8.43
N GLY A 90 5.08 4.81 -9.40
CA GLY A 90 4.18 3.68 -9.16
C GLY A 90 4.70 2.68 -8.12
N ALA A 91 6.04 2.51 -8.03
CA ALA A 91 6.68 1.66 -7.01
C ALA A 91 6.55 2.26 -5.60
N GLU A 92 6.77 3.57 -5.45
CA GLU A 92 6.61 4.27 -4.18
C GLU A 92 5.16 4.28 -3.70
N ILE A 93 4.22 4.44 -4.63
CA ILE A 93 2.78 4.31 -4.32
C ILE A 93 2.46 2.88 -3.87
N GLN A 94 3.06 1.86 -4.48
CA GLN A 94 2.89 0.47 -4.06
C GLN A 94 3.43 0.25 -2.64
N ASP A 95 4.57 0.84 -2.31
CA ASP A 95 5.12 0.78 -0.96
C ASP A 95 4.16 1.39 0.08
N LEU A 96 3.53 2.51 -0.27
CA LEU A 96 2.52 3.14 0.61
C LEU A 96 1.25 2.29 0.74
N VAL A 97 0.78 1.64 -0.32
CA VAL A 97 -0.34 0.68 -0.26
C VAL A 97 -0.01 -0.47 0.70
N TRP A 98 1.22 -1.02 0.58
CA TRP A 98 1.71 -2.04 1.51
C TRP A 98 1.73 -1.52 2.95
N MET A 99 2.23 -0.31 3.19
CA MET A 99 2.27 0.30 4.53
C MET A 99 0.87 0.46 5.14
N VAL A 100 -0.13 0.90 4.37
CA VAL A 100 -1.53 0.99 4.81
C VAL A 100 -2.01 -0.37 5.31
N ARG A 101 -1.72 -1.45 4.59
CA ARG A 101 -2.12 -2.80 4.98
C ARG A 101 -1.39 -3.29 6.24
N VAL A 102 -0.09 -3.04 6.35
CA VAL A 102 0.69 -3.40 7.54
C VAL A 102 0.15 -2.69 8.78
N LEU A 103 -0.05 -1.36 8.68
CA LEU A 103 -0.58 -0.58 9.79
C LEU A 103 -2.02 -0.99 10.16
N SER A 104 -2.84 -1.38 9.19
CA SER A 104 -4.20 -1.84 9.45
C SER A 104 -4.28 -3.15 10.27
N GLN A 105 -3.18 -3.91 10.31
CA GLN A 105 -3.09 -5.17 11.04
C GLN A 105 -2.48 -5.03 12.43
N GLN A 106 -1.93 -3.86 12.76
CA GLN A 106 -1.38 -3.60 14.09
C GLN A 106 -2.47 -3.69 15.15
N ASP A 107 -2.13 -4.29 16.27
CA ASP A 107 -3.02 -4.47 17.43
C ASP A 107 -4.30 -5.32 17.15
N ARG A 108 -4.33 -6.08 16.04
CA ARG A 108 -5.41 -7.03 15.73
C ARG A 108 -4.98 -8.47 16.01
N THR A 109 -5.93 -9.25 16.52
CA THR A 109 -5.80 -10.73 16.48
C THR A 109 -6.13 -11.18 15.06
N LEU A 110 -5.09 -11.54 14.31
CA LEU A 110 -5.26 -11.98 12.93
C LEU A 110 -5.83 -13.41 12.91
N GLU A 111 -6.84 -13.63 12.09
CA GLU A 111 -7.30 -14.97 11.73
C GLU A 111 -6.19 -15.73 11.00
N TRP A 112 -6.21 -17.06 11.08
CA TRP A 112 -5.11 -17.89 10.59
C TRP A 112 -4.80 -17.64 9.09
N TRP A 113 -5.80 -17.38 8.24
CA TRP A 113 -5.62 -17.06 6.83
C TRP A 113 -5.08 -15.63 6.60
N GLU A 114 -5.43 -14.67 7.44
CA GLU A 114 -4.91 -13.30 7.39
C GLU A 114 -3.40 -13.24 7.66
N ARG A 115 -2.87 -14.22 8.39
CA ARG A 115 -1.43 -14.32 8.69
C ARG A 115 -0.59 -14.63 7.46
N PHE A 116 -1.18 -15.23 6.43
CA PHE A 116 -0.49 -15.53 5.18
C PHE A 116 -0.59 -14.38 4.16
N GLU A 117 -1.55 -13.50 4.33
CA GLU A 117 -1.77 -12.39 3.42
C GLU A 117 -0.56 -11.43 3.33
N PRO A 118 0.07 -10.99 4.43
CA PRO A 118 1.27 -10.16 4.37
C PRO A 118 2.45 -10.84 3.66
N LEU A 119 2.61 -12.15 3.80
CA LEU A 119 3.68 -12.89 3.13
C LEU A 119 3.46 -12.98 1.63
N VAL A 120 2.22 -13.09 1.18
CA VAL A 120 1.87 -13.12 -0.25
C VAL A 120 2.02 -11.73 -0.88
N TRP A 121 1.73 -10.67 -0.13
CA TRP A 121 1.77 -9.29 -0.63
C TRP A 121 3.13 -8.60 -0.44
N ALA A 122 3.93 -9.04 0.51
CA ALA A 122 5.31 -8.56 0.70
C ALA A 122 6.25 -9.01 -0.42
N HIS A 123 5.85 -10.03 -1.17
CA HIS A 123 6.64 -10.49 -2.31
C HIS A 123 6.22 -9.70 -3.54
N CYS A 124 7.18 -8.96 -4.07
CA CYS A 124 7.24 -8.38 -5.41
C CYS A 124 5.93 -8.55 -6.19
N SER A 125 4.92 -7.84 -5.76
CA SER A 125 3.59 -8.03 -6.31
C SER A 125 3.62 -7.55 -7.74
N VAL A 126 3.73 -8.48 -8.66
CA VAL A 126 3.06 -8.31 -9.95
C VAL A 126 1.63 -7.95 -9.55
N PRO A 127 1.14 -6.77 -9.90
CA PRO A 127 -0.26 -6.45 -9.62
C PRO A 127 -1.11 -7.36 -10.50
N TRP A 128 -1.43 -8.54 -9.99
CA TRP A 128 -2.25 -9.54 -10.68
C TRP A 128 -3.57 -8.96 -11.15
N GLU A 129 -4.05 -7.96 -10.44
CA GLU A 129 -5.20 -7.17 -10.80
C GLU A 129 -5.02 -6.44 -12.13
N TYR A 130 -3.82 -5.91 -12.38
CA TYR A 130 -3.45 -5.33 -13.67
C TYR A 130 -3.34 -6.38 -14.77
N VAL A 131 -2.74 -7.54 -14.43
CA VAL A 131 -2.55 -8.64 -15.39
C VAL A 131 -3.89 -9.31 -15.73
N LEU A 132 -4.82 -9.38 -14.78
CA LEU A 132 -6.12 -10.01 -14.94
C LEU A 132 -7.22 -9.04 -15.42
N GLY A 133 -6.87 -7.77 -15.71
CA GLY A 133 -7.81 -6.80 -16.26
C GLY A 133 -8.94 -6.36 -15.32
N TYR A 134 -8.75 -6.50 -14.02
CA TYR A 134 -9.68 -5.95 -13.01
C TYR A 134 -9.58 -4.42 -12.90
N ASP A 135 -8.92 -3.79 -13.84
CA ASP A 135 -8.80 -2.34 -14.00
C ASP A 135 -10.07 -1.74 -14.66
N GLN A 136 -11.21 -2.32 -14.34
CA GLN A 136 -12.48 -1.71 -14.73
C GLN A 136 -12.66 -0.47 -13.85
N PRO A 137 -12.89 0.71 -14.44
CA PRO A 137 -13.29 1.87 -13.66
C PRO A 137 -14.54 1.49 -12.87
N VAL A 138 -14.44 1.56 -11.54
CA VAL A 138 -15.63 1.44 -10.70
C VAL A 138 -16.57 2.56 -11.17
N GLU A 139 -17.68 2.19 -11.79
CA GLU A 139 -18.72 3.15 -12.13
C GLU A 139 -19.00 3.99 -10.89
N SER A 140 -18.75 5.28 -11.03
CA SER A 140 -19.01 6.24 -9.99
C SER A 140 -20.45 6.05 -9.52
N GLU A 141 -20.62 5.57 -8.30
CA GLU A 141 -21.89 5.58 -7.60
C GLU A 141 -22.41 7.01 -7.67
N LYS A 142 -23.44 7.22 -8.50
CA LYS A 142 -24.13 8.51 -8.59
C LYS A 142 -24.67 8.84 -7.21
N PRO A 143 -24.39 10.03 -6.67
CA PRO A 143 -25.09 10.49 -5.48
C PRO A 143 -26.57 10.62 -5.82
N GLY A 144 -27.41 9.84 -5.13
CA GLY A 144 -28.85 10.02 -5.08
C GLY A 144 -29.21 11.23 -4.23
#